data_86b5738cb21d2d66ce9c4b0afafe7c4b
#
_entry.id   86b5738cb21d2d66ce9c4b0afafe7c4b
#
_cell.length_a   1.000
_cell.length_b   1.000
_cell.length_c   1.000
_cell.angle_alpha   90.00
_cell.angle_beta   90.00
_cell.angle_gamma   90.00
#
_symmetry.space_group_name_H-M   'P 1'
#
loop_
_entity.id
_entity.type
_entity.pdbx_description
1 polymer ?
#
loop_
_entity_poly.entity_id
_entity_poly.type
_entity_poly.pdbx_seq_one_letter_code
_entity_poly.pdbx_strand_id
1 'polypeptide(L)'
;MIRRLLIPTVAVGLLATSACTDNAPAPAPGDDAAAARVLTVAASDTECTVSAAEAPSGTITFKVTNDGTKINEFYLLGEDGLRIVAEVENIGPGLTRDLVLTAPTGTYFTACKPGMVGDGIRAGFTITDSGEPVGPTGEDADLVKEADTQYASYVRDQVDQLLVKTQQFAQLVTERKDDEARA
;
A
#
# COMPACT_ATOMS: atom_id res chain seq x y z
N MET A 1 -9.37 -76.35 31.26
CA MET A 1 -10.33 -75.25 31.40
C MET A 1 -9.63 -73.94 31.04
N ILE A 2 -9.78 -73.45 29.79
CA ILE A 2 -9.10 -72.22 29.30
C ILE A 2 -10.15 -71.14 29.31
N ARG A 3 -9.97 -70.13 30.16
CA ARG A 3 -10.83 -68.94 30.33
C ARG A 3 -10.40 -67.89 29.31
N ARG A 4 -11.21 -67.67 28.26
CA ARG A 4 -10.99 -66.65 27.27
C ARG A 4 -11.38 -65.30 27.86
N LEU A 5 -10.40 -64.40 27.94
CA LEU A 5 -10.57 -63.02 28.35
C LEU A 5 -10.99 -62.20 27.09
N LEU A 6 -12.20 -61.64 27.11
CA LEU A 6 -12.66 -60.72 26.08
C LEU A 6 -12.23 -59.29 26.46
N ILE A 7 -11.40 -58.70 25.60
CA ILE A 7 -11.00 -57.30 25.71
C ILE A 7 -11.96 -56.46 24.86
N PRO A 8 -12.68 -55.47 25.41
CA PRO A 8 -13.47 -54.56 24.59
C PRO A 8 -12.57 -53.53 23.90
N THR A 9 -12.62 -53.50 22.56
CA THR A 9 -11.97 -52.51 21.74
C THR A 9 -12.77 -51.23 21.79
N VAL A 10 -12.25 -50.17 22.43
CA VAL A 10 -12.83 -48.86 22.39
C VAL A 10 -12.38 -48.19 21.09
N ALA A 11 -13.29 -48.00 20.18
CA ALA A 11 -13.05 -47.20 18.96
C ALA A 11 -13.15 -45.70 19.34
N VAL A 12 -12.01 -45.03 19.40
CA VAL A 12 -11.96 -43.59 19.49
C VAL A 12 -12.19 -43.02 18.10
N GLY A 13 -13.40 -42.49 17.87
CA GLY A 13 -13.73 -41.74 16.67
C GLY A 13 -13.04 -40.38 16.68
N LEU A 14 -12.06 -40.15 15.79
CA LEU A 14 -11.57 -38.84 15.48
C LEU A 14 -12.64 -38.04 14.72
N LEU A 15 -13.28 -37.11 15.40
CA LEU A 15 -14.08 -36.06 14.75
C LEU A 15 -13.10 -35.07 14.12
N ALA A 16 -12.84 -35.23 12.83
CA ALA A 16 -12.18 -34.21 12.02
C ALA A 16 -13.16 -33.04 11.85
N THR A 17 -12.98 -31.98 12.62
CA THR A 17 -13.64 -30.69 12.35
C THR A 17 -12.97 -30.05 11.14
N SER A 18 -13.53 -30.28 9.95
CA SER A 18 -13.20 -29.49 8.77
C SER A 18 -13.80 -28.10 8.97
N ALA A 19 -12.96 -27.16 9.45
CA ALA A 19 -13.26 -25.74 9.34
C ALA A 19 -13.07 -25.37 7.87
N CYS A 20 -14.08 -25.59 7.05
CA CYS A 20 -14.17 -24.97 5.73
C CYS A 20 -14.53 -23.50 5.95
N THR A 21 -13.53 -22.63 5.87
CA THR A 21 -13.80 -21.25 5.48
C THR A 21 -14.16 -21.30 4.00
N ASP A 22 -15.45 -21.16 3.67
CA ASP A 22 -15.92 -20.95 2.30
C ASP A 22 -15.44 -19.56 1.80
N ASN A 23 -14.14 -19.43 1.64
CA ASN A 23 -13.58 -18.37 0.83
C ASN A 23 -13.57 -18.93 -0.60
N ALA A 24 -14.65 -18.73 -1.35
CA ALA A 24 -14.61 -18.99 -2.77
C ALA A 24 -13.43 -18.20 -3.35
N PRO A 25 -12.46 -18.85 -4.03
CA PRO A 25 -11.40 -18.11 -4.68
C PRO A 25 -12.07 -17.14 -5.65
N ALA A 26 -11.72 -15.84 -5.54
CA ALA A 26 -12.10 -14.89 -6.57
C ALA A 26 -11.72 -15.48 -7.94
N PRO A 27 -12.58 -15.36 -8.97
CA PRO A 27 -12.23 -15.84 -10.30
C PRO A 27 -10.87 -15.27 -10.66
N ALA A 28 -9.92 -16.15 -10.99
CA ALA A 28 -8.59 -15.74 -11.41
C ALA A 28 -8.76 -14.82 -12.63
N PRO A 29 -8.13 -13.63 -12.64
CA PRO A 29 -8.09 -12.80 -13.86
C PRO A 29 -7.60 -13.69 -15.00
N GLY A 30 -8.19 -13.56 -16.19
CA GLY A 30 -7.64 -14.23 -17.37
C GLY A 30 -6.16 -13.91 -17.47
N ASP A 31 -5.33 -14.83 -17.95
CA ASP A 31 -3.86 -14.70 -17.98
C ASP A 31 -3.39 -13.34 -18.53
N ASP A 32 -4.11 -12.77 -19.49
CA ASP A 32 -3.81 -11.46 -20.09
C ASP A 32 -4.03 -10.29 -19.11
N ALA A 33 -5.08 -10.32 -18.30
CA ALA A 33 -5.36 -9.27 -17.32
C ALA A 33 -4.39 -9.33 -16.13
N ALA A 34 -3.98 -10.53 -15.72
CA ALA A 34 -2.97 -10.72 -14.69
C ALA A 34 -1.59 -10.23 -15.19
N ALA A 35 -1.23 -10.53 -16.44
CA ALA A 35 0.01 -10.06 -17.06
C ALA A 35 0.06 -8.53 -17.19
N ALA A 36 -1.07 -7.88 -17.54
CA ALA A 36 -1.16 -6.43 -17.65
C ALA A 36 -0.98 -5.68 -16.31
N ARG A 37 -1.07 -6.37 -15.18
CA ARG A 37 -0.83 -5.81 -13.83
C ARG A 37 0.60 -6.02 -13.33
N VAL A 38 1.47 -6.66 -14.09
CA VAL A 38 2.88 -6.82 -13.76
C VAL A 38 3.72 -5.95 -14.70
N LEU A 39 4.27 -4.87 -14.15
CA LEU A 39 5.01 -3.85 -14.88
C LEU A 39 6.48 -3.90 -14.47
N THR A 40 7.37 -3.78 -15.46
CA THR A 40 8.80 -3.60 -15.18
C THR A 40 9.13 -2.12 -15.15
N VAL A 41 10.04 -1.74 -14.25
CA VAL A 41 10.55 -0.37 -14.10
C VAL A 41 12.07 -0.44 -14.21
N ALA A 42 12.63 0.25 -15.20
CA ALA A 42 14.05 0.49 -15.31
C ALA A 42 14.36 1.89 -14.74
N ALA A 43 15.03 1.91 -13.59
CA ALA A 43 15.39 3.12 -12.86
C ALA A 43 16.90 3.35 -12.96
N SER A 44 17.31 4.48 -13.57
CA SER A 44 18.71 4.88 -13.63
C SER A 44 18.95 6.19 -12.88
N ASP A 45 20.15 6.73 -12.94
CA ASP A 45 20.47 8.04 -12.35
C ASP A 45 19.77 9.21 -13.08
N THR A 46 19.26 8.98 -14.31
CA THR A 46 18.70 10.03 -15.18
C THR A 46 17.37 9.65 -15.84
N GLU A 47 16.94 8.38 -15.74
CA GLU A 47 15.72 7.89 -16.40
C GLU A 47 14.90 7.00 -15.45
N CYS A 48 13.60 7.01 -15.65
CA CYS A 48 12.62 6.19 -14.95
C CYS A 48 11.59 5.67 -15.96
N THR A 49 11.81 4.49 -16.51
CA THR A 49 10.99 3.93 -17.58
C THR A 49 10.13 2.79 -17.05
N VAL A 50 8.81 2.96 -17.13
CA VAL A 50 7.82 1.92 -16.84
C VAL A 50 7.40 1.24 -18.13
N SER A 51 7.24 -0.08 -18.14
CA SER A 51 6.91 -0.87 -19.34
C SER A 51 5.57 -0.51 -19.98
N ALA A 52 4.65 0.11 -19.24
CA ALA A 52 3.41 0.68 -19.77
C ALA A 52 3.03 1.93 -18.97
N ALA A 53 2.30 2.86 -19.60
CA ALA A 53 1.79 4.07 -18.95
C ALA A 53 0.42 3.85 -18.26
N GLU A 54 -0.13 2.64 -18.33
CA GLU A 54 -1.40 2.27 -17.74
C GLU A 54 -1.43 0.81 -17.28
N ALA A 55 -2.33 0.50 -16.34
CA ALA A 55 -2.65 -0.86 -15.89
C ALA A 55 -4.12 -0.95 -15.46
N PRO A 56 -4.75 -2.14 -15.52
CA PRO A 56 -6.09 -2.34 -14.95
C PRO A 56 -6.08 -2.25 -13.43
N SER A 57 -7.16 -1.74 -12.85
CA SER A 57 -7.35 -1.63 -11.39
C SER A 57 -7.27 -3.01 -10.70
N GLY A 58 -6.92 -3.01 -9.41
CA GLY A 58 -6.70 -4.21 -8.60
C GLY A 58 -5.28 -4.27 -8.05
N THR A 59 -4.78 -5.49 -7.82
CA THR A 59 -3.41 -5.70 -7.33
C THR A 59 -2.41 -5.56 -8.47
N ILE A 60 -1.57 -4.53 -8.40
CA ILE A 60 -0.54 -4.19 -9.39
C ILE A 60 0.83 -4.48 -8.78
N THR A 61 1.75 -4.99 -9.58
CA THR A 61 3.15 -5.23 -9.20
C THR A 61 4.07 -4.43 -10.12
N PHE A 62 4.88 -3.56 -9.54
CA PHE A 62 6.01 -2.92 -10.23
C PHE A 62 7.29 -3.63 -9.85
N LYS A 63 7.96 -4.24 -10.83
CA LYS A 63 9.28 -4.86 -10.67
C LYS A 63 10.34 -3.81 -10.97
N VAL A 64 10.90 -3.19 -9.94
CA VAL A 64 11.81 -2.06 -10.08
C VAL A 64 13.25 -2.53 -10.04
N THR A 65 13.96 -2.36 -11.15
CA THR A 65 15.39 -2.61 -11.25
C THR A 65 16.16 -1.30 -11.25
N ASN A 66 17.14 -1.18 -10.36
CA ASN A 66 18.03 -0.02 -10.33
C ASN A 66 19.26 -0.28 -11.22
N ASP A 67 19.21 0.28 -12.42
CA ASP A 67 20.30 0.23 -13.40
C ASP A 67 21.28 1.41 -13.25
N GLY A 68 21.07 2.27 -12.25
CA GLY A 68 21.92 3.42 -11.93
C GLY A 68 23.08 3.09 -11.00
N THR A 69 23.81 4.12 -10.60
CA THR A 69 24.97 4.03 -9.69
C THR A 69 24.65 4.45 -8.26
N LYS A 70 23.51 5.12 -8.05
CA LYS A 70 23.02 5.59 -6.76
C LYS A 70 21.93 4.69 -6.22
N ILE A 71 21.75 4.64 -4.91
CA ILE A 71 20.55 4.05 -4.30
C ILE A 71 19.32 4.77 -4.88
N ASN A 72 18.29 4.02 -5.23
CA ASN A 72 17.07 4.57 -5.84
C ASN A 72 15.83 4.18 -5.01
N GLU A 73 14.76 4.92 -5.25
CA GLU A 73 13.43 4.69 -4.72
C GLU A 73 12.42 4.78 -5.85
N PHE A 74 11.31 4.08 -5.74
CA PHE A 74 10.22 4.17 -6.69
C PHE A 74 8.90 4.41 -5.97
N TYR A 75 8.09 5.32 -6.50
CA TYR A 75 6.83 5.79 -5.93
C TYR A 75 5.70 5.66 -6.93
N LEU A 76 4.52 5.28 -6.45
CA LEU A 76 3.25 5.62 -7.06
C LEU A 76 2.66 6.79 -6.26
N LEU A 77 2.48 7.93 -6.92
CA LEU A 77 1.93 9.15 -6.32
C LEU A 77 0.48 9.33 -6.76
N GLY A 78 -0.33 9.96 -5.92
CA GLY A 78 -1.70 10.33 -6.24
C GLY A 78 -1.80 11.39 -7.34
N GLU A 79 -3.03 11.74 -7.71
CA GLU A 79 -3.38 12.71 -8.76
C GLU A 79 -2.73 14.11 -8.54
N ASP A 80 -2.52 14.49 -7.27
CA ASP A 80 -1.86 15.74 -6.90
C ASP A 80 -0.32 15.72 -7.12
N GLY A 81 0.23 14.55 -7.44
CA GLY A 81 1.67 14.33 -7.58
C GLY A 81 2.46 14.49 -6.27
N LEU A 82 1.79 14.57 -5.13
CA LEU A 82 2.39 14.79 -3.82
C LEU A 82 2.13 13.63 -2.85
N ARG A 83 0.90 13.15 -2.79
CA ARG A 83 0.49 12.08 -1.89
C ARG A 83 1.10 10.76 -2.32
N ILE A 84 1.90 10.15 -1.47
CA ILE A 84 2.45 8.81 -1.68
C ILE A 84 1.32 7.80 -1.51
N VAL A 85 1.03 7.05 -2.57
CA VAL A 85 0.08 5.93 -2.56
C VAL A 85 0.77 4.65 -2.16
N ALA A 86 1.95 4.42 -2.73
CA ALA A 86 2.84 3.31 -2.37
C ALA A 86 4.27 3.64 -2.78
N GLU A 87 5.23 3.00 -2.13
CA GLU A 87 6.65 3.20 -2.41
C GLU A 87 7.46 1.94 -2.15
N VAL A 88 8.60 1.83 -2.80
CA VAL A 88 9.67 0.89 -2.48
C VAL A 88 10.99 1.65 -2.44
N GLU A 89 11.67 1.53 -1.31
CA GLU A 89 12.86 2.29 -0.99
C GLU A 89 14.13 1.45 -1.02
N ASN A 90 15.29 2.12 -0.95
CA ASN A 90 16.59 1.51 -0.73
C ASN A 90 16.94 0.43 -1.78
N ILE A 91 16.65 0.69 -3.05
CA ILE A 91 17.03 -0.19 -4.16
C ILE A 91 18.47 0.13 -4.53
N GLY A 92 19.41 -0.72 -4.11
CA GLY A 92 20.83 -0.58 -4.44
C GLY A 92 21.11 -0.79 -5.93
N PRO A 93 22.25 -0.30 -6.44
CA PRO A 93 22.66 -0.54 -7.83
C PRO A 93 22.67 -2.02 -8.21
N GLY A 94 22.08 -2.35 -9.37
CA GLY A 94 21.95 -3.71 -9.89
C GLY A 94 20.92 -4.60 -9.16
N LEU A 95 20.17 -4.07 -8.17
CA LEU A 95 19.15 -4.81 -7.46
C LEU A 95 17.76 -4.57 -8.04
N THR A 96 16.91 -5.58 -7.91
CA THR A 96 15.48 -5.51 -8.24
C THR A 96 14.65 -5.68 -6.97
N ARG A 97 13.61 -4.86 -6.81
CA ARG A 97 12.61 -4.99 -5.75
C ARG A 97 11.21 -4.85 -6.32
N ASP A 98 10.27 -5.57 -5.74
CA ASP A 98 8.87 -5.50 -6.13
C ASP A 98 8.12 -4.50 -5.22
N LEU A 99 7.33 -3.62 -5.85
CA LEU A 99 6.29 -2.83 -5.20
C LEU A 99 4.94 -3.45 -5.55
N VAL A 100 4.27 -4.04 -4.57
CA VAL A 100 2.95 -4.64 -4.74
C VAL A 100 1.92 -3.80 -4.00
N LEU A 101 0.88 -3.37 -4.69
CA LEU A 101 -0.19 -2.58 -4.11
C LEU A 101 -1.53 -2.89 -4.78
N THR A 102 -2.61 -2.57 -4.08
CA THR A 102 -3.96 -2.56 -4.67
C THR A 102 -4.38 -1.12 -4.87
N ALA A 103 -4.71 -0.76 -6.12
CA ALA A 103 -5.09 0.61 -6.45
C ALA A 103 -6.37 0.66 -7.29
N PRO A 104 -7.28 1.62 -6.97
CA PRO A 104 -8.49 1.87 -7.74
C PRO A 104 -8.18 2.61 -9.05
N THR A 105 -9.16 2.65 -9.93
CA THR A 105 -9.18 3.49 -11.14
C THR A 105 -8.86 4.94 -10.80
N GLY A 106 -8.00 5.57 -11.60
CA GLY A 106 -7.61 6.97 -11.38
C GLY A 106 -6.38 7.40 -12.15
N THR A 107 -6.02 8.66 -11.97
CA THR A 107 -4.80 9.28 -12.50
C THR A 107 -3.75 9.31 -11.40
N TYR A 108 -2.54 8.94 -11.74
CA TYR A 108 -1.41 8.80 -10.84
C TYR A 108 -0.15 9.34 -11.49
N PHE A 109 0.93 9.39 -10.73
CA PHE A 109 2.29 9.61 -11.24
C PHE A 109 3.21 8.52 -10.72
N THR A 110 4.12 8.07 -11.56
CA THR A 110 5.28 7.28 -11.14
C THR A 110 6.47 8.20 -10.93
N ALA A 111 7.35 7.87 -10.00
CA ALA A 111 8.57 8.62 -9.74
C ALA A 111 9.71 7.71 -9.31
N CYS A 112 10.89 7.84 -9.93
CA CYS A 112 12.15 7.29 -9.45
C CYS A 112 12.97 8.40 -8.79
N LYS A 113 13.58 8.15 -7.61
CA LYS A 113 14.42 9.14 -6.91
C LYS A 113 15.85 8.64 -6.75
N PRO A 114 16.71 8.79 -7.76
CA PRO A 114 18.11 8.42 -7.65
C PRO A 114 18.84 9.27 -6.59
N GLY A 115 19.51 8.60 -5.67
CA GLY A 115 20.12 9.22 -4.50
C GLY A 115 19.15 9.64 -3.41
N MET A 116 17.86 9.26 -3.52
CA MET A 116 16.81 9.53 -2.52
C MET A 116 16.56 11.01 -2.27
N VAL A 117 16.76 11.86 -3.29
CA VAL A 117 16.67 13.32 -3.17
C VAL A 117 15.81 13.95 -4.26
N GLY A 118 15.26 15.12 -3.94
CA GLY A 118 14.47 15.94 -4.87
C GLY A 118 13.10 15.37 -5.21
N ASP A 119 12.49 15.93 -6.27
CA ASP A 119 11.14 15.55 -6.71
C ASP A 119 11.09 14.24 -7.48
N GLY A 120 12.24 13.74 -7.91
CA GLY A 120 12.37 12.53 -8.71
C GLY A 120 12.08 12.72 -10.20
N ILE A 121 12.33 11.66 -10.95
CA ILE A 121 12.05 11.57 -12.40
C ILE A 121 10.64 11.01 -12.53
N ARG A 122 9.69 11.83 -13.02
CA ARG A 122 8.25 11.57 -12.96
C ARG A 122 7.64 11.33 -14.33
N ALA A 123 6.61 10.48 -14.37
CA ALA A 123 5.75 10.28 -15.54
C ALA A 123 4.29 10.10 -15.09
N GLY A 124 3.34 10.49 -15.96
CA GLY A 124 1.93 10.19 -15.75
C GLY A 124 1.67 8.68 -15.85
N PHE A 125 0.75 8.19 -15.01
CA PHE A 125 0.32 6.80 -15.00
C PHE A 125 -1.18 6.71 -14.79
N THR A 126 -1.89 5.88 -15.57
CA THR A 126 -3.34 5.73 -15.47
C THR A 126 -3.69 4.32 -14.98
N ILE A 127 -4.58 4.24 -14.01
CA ILE A 127 -5.19 2.97 -13.63
C ILE A 127 -6.59 2.93 -14.22
N THR A 128 -6.80 2.03 -15.17
CA THR A 128 -8.07 1.86 -15.89
C THR A 128 -9.02 0.93 -15.13
N ASP A 129 -10.32 1.03 -15.40
CA ASP A 129 -11.31 0.15 -14.78
C ASP A 129 -11.16 -1.29 -15.28
N SER A 130 -10.96 -2.22 -14.36
CA SER A 130 -10.92 -3.67 -14.66
C SER A 130 -12.31 -4.32 -14.65
N GLY A 131 -13.34 -3.62 -14.20
CA GLY A 131 -14.67 -4.17 -13.92
C GLY A 131 -14.75 -4.99 -12.62
N GLU A 132 -13.65 -5.10 -11.87
CA GLU A 132 -13.60 -5.80 -10.59
C GLU A 132 -13.59 -4.81 -9.41
N PRO A 133 -14.26 -5.14 -8.28
CA PRO A 133 -14.19 -4.30 -7.09
C PRO A 133 -12.76 -4.18 -6.58
N VAL A 134 -12.34 -2.98 -6.22
CA VAL A 134 -11.04 -2.71 -5.61
C VAL A 134 -11.25 -2.23 -4.18
N GLY A 135 -10.78 -3.00 -3.22
CA GLY A 135 -10.92 -2.70 -1.81
C GLY A 135 -12.00 -3.54 -1.10
N PRO A 136 -12.27 -3.26 0.16
CA PRO A 136 -13.26 -3.98 0.95
C PRO A 136 -14.67 -3.78 0.40
N THR A 137 -15.51 -4.82 0.52
CA THR A 137 -16.91 -4.84 0.07
C THR A 137 -17.84 -5.25 1.22
N GLY A 138 -19.15 -5.02 1.10
CA GLY A 138 -20.12 -5.39 2.11
C GLY A 138 -19.89 -4.72 3.47
N GLU A 139 -20.03 -5.45 4.56
CA GLU A 139 -19.86 -4.95 5.94
C GLU A 139 -18.46 -4.37 6.19
N ASP A 140 -17.42 -4.92 5.58
CA ASP A 140 -16.05 -4.42 5.71
C ASP A 140 -15.89 -3.02 5.08
N ALA A 141 -16.61 -2.75 3.99
CA ALA A 141 -16.61 -1.41 3.38
C ALA A 141 -17.25 -0.36 4.30
N ASP A 142 -18.31 -0.73 5.02
CA ASP A 142 -18.97 0.16 5.99
C ASP A 142 -18.05 0.44 7.20
N LEU A 143 -17.35 -0.58 7.70
CA LEU A 143 -16.37 -0.44 8.78
C LEU A 143 -15.20 0.47 8.38
N VAL A 144 -14.67 0.31 7.17
CA VAL A 144 -13.60 1.19 6.66
C VAL A 144 -14.09 2.63 6.53
N LYS A 145 -15.29 2.85 5.99
CA LYS A 145 -15.88 4.19 5.87
C LYS A 145 -16.10 4.86 7.23
N GLU A 146 -16.52 4.09 8.24
CA GLU A 146 -16.65 4.59 9.60
C GLU A 146 -15.30 4.96 10.18
N ALA A 147 -14.28 4.09 10.03
CA ALA A 147 -12.92 4.35 10.48
C ALA A 147 -12.32 5.60 9.81
N ASP A 148 -12.50 5.78 8.51
CA ASP A 148 -12.07 6.97 7.77
C ASP A 148 -12.73 8.24 8.31
N THR A 149 -14.03 8.17 8.62
CA THR A 149 -14.78 9.31 9.17
C THR A 149 -14.25 9.71 10.55
N GLN A 150 -13.99 8.73 11.41
CA GLN A 150 -13.43 8.94 12.75
C GLN A 150 -12.01 9.50 12.67
N TYR A 151 -11.17 8.94 11.79
CA TYR A 151 -9.81 9.41 11.57
C TYR A 151 -9.77 10.85 11.02
N ALA A 152 -10.62 11.16 10.05
CA ALA A 152 -10.74 12.52 9.52
C ALA A 152 -11.16 13.53 10.60
N SER A 153 -12.04 13.13 11.52
CA SER A 153 -12.44 13.96 12.67
C SER A 153 -11.27 14.19 13.63
N TYR A 154 -10.53 13.14 13.95
CA TYR A 154 -9.32 13.22 14.77
C TYR A 154 -8.27 14.16 14.14
N VAL A 155 -7.98 14.01 12.86
CA VAL A 155 -7.00 14.86 12.16
C VAL A 155 -7.42 16.34 12.20
N ARG A 156 -8.72 16.65 11.97
CA ARG A 156 -9.21 18.03 12.08
C ARG A 156 -8.99 18.61 13.46
N ASP A 157 -9.34 17.86 14.52
CA ASP A 157 -9.12 18.29 15.90
C ASP A 157 -7.63 18.58 16.17
N GLN A 158 -6.72 17.72 15.70
CA GLN A 158 -5.28 17.95 15.84
C GLN A 158 -4.79 19.19 15.07
N VAL A 159 -5.30 19.42 13.86
CA VAL A 159 -4.96 20.61 13.08
C VAL A 159 -5.47 21.89 13.74
N ASP A 160 -6.69 21.87 14.28
CA ASP A 160 -7.27 23.02 15.01
C ASP A 160 -6.44 23.36 16.24
N GLN A 161 -6.02 22.34 17.02
CA GLN A 161 -5.13 22.55 18.16
C GLN A 161 -3.76 23.09 17.75
N LEU A 162 -3.17 22.54 16.68
CA LEU A 162 -1.91 23.02 16.13
C LEU A 162 -1.99 24.49 15.73
N LEU A 163 -3.08 24.89 15.06
CA LEU A 163 -3.32 26.26 14.65
C LEU A 163 -3.32 27.23 15.82
N VAL A 164 -4.06 26.89 16.90
CA VAL A 164 -4.09 27.68 18.12
C VAL A 164 -2.71 27.80 18.75
N LYS A 165 -1.99 26.68 18.87
CA LYS A 165 -0.63 26.68 19.45
C LYS A 165 0.37 27.47 18.60
N THR A 166 0.27 27.38 17.29
CA THR A 166 1.12 28.14 16.38
C THR A 166 0.88 29.65 16.50
N GLN A 167 -0.38 30.08 16.64
CA GLN A 167 -0.72 31.48 16.87
C GLN A 167 -0.18 32.00 18.20
N GLN A 168 -0.32 31.22 19.30
CA GLN A 168 0.25 31.54 20.62
C GLN A 168 1.78 31.66 20.53
N PHE A 169 2.44 30.71 19.88
CA PHE A 169 3.88 30.75 19.68
C PHE A 169 4.32 32.02 18.91
N ALA A 170 3.66 32.35 17.81
CA ALA A 170 3.95 33.53 17.02
C ALA A 170 3.78 34.82 17.83
N GLN A 171 2.76 34.89 18.70
CA GLN A 171 2.57 36.03 19.59
C GLN A 171 3.67 36.14 20.62
N LEU A 172 4.07 35.07 21.29
CA LEU A 172 5.14 35.05 22.29
C LEU A 172 6.48 35.47 21.68
N VAL A 173 6.79 34.99 20.48
CA VAL A 173 7.98 35.41 19.74
C VAL A 173 7.97 36.92 19.43
N THR A 174 6.82 37.43 19.00
CA THR A 174 6.64 38.86 18.70
C THR A 174 6.82 39.71 19.96
N GLU A 175 6.35 39.25 21.11
CA GLU A 175 6.46 39.89 22.41
C GLU A 175 7.87 39.71 23.05
N ARG A 176 8.76 38.96 22.40
CA ARG A 176 10.12 38.60 22.89
C ARG A 176 10.12 37.82 24.20
N LYS A 177 9.09 37.01 24.40
CA LYS A 177 8.95 36.08 25.53
C LYS A 177 9.54 34.71 25.17
N ASP A 178 10.83 34.71 24.87
CA ASP A 178 11.50 33.52 24.27
C ASP A 178 11.45 32.29 25.16
N ASP A 179 11.48 32.45 26.49
CA ASP A 179 11.41 31.30 27.41
C ASP A 179 9.99 30.68 27.46
N GLU A 180 8.95 31.53 27.40
CA GLU A 180 7.55 31.05 27.32
C GLU A 180 7.25 30.40 25.96
N ALA A 181 7.88 30.88 24.89
CA ALA A 181 7.71 30.31 23.55
C ALA A 181 8.36 28.92 23.39
N ARG A 182 9.31 28.55 24.25
CA ARG A 182 9.97 27.23 24.26
C ARG A 182 9.31 26.19 25.17
N ALA A 183 8.41 26.58 26.02
CA ALA A 183 7.70 25.71 26.93
C ALA A 183 6.45 25.08 26.33
#